data_d3fd49737c3fec5ded9c0dae41fd80e4
#
_entry.id   d3fd49737c3fec5ded9c0dae41fd80e4
#
_cell.length_a   1.000
_cell.length_b   1.000
_cell.length_c   1.000
_cell.angle_alpha   90.00
_cell.angle_beta   90.00
_cell.angle_gamma   90.00
#
_symmetry.space_group_name_H-M   'P 1'
#
loop_
_entity.id
_entity.type
_entity.pdbx_description
1 polymer ?
#
loop_
_entity_poly.entity_id
_entity_poly.type
_entity_poly.pdbx_seq_one_letter_code
_entity_poly.pdbx_strand_id
1 'polypeptide(L)'
;MHILLTRPLEDCSEMILKFQSLGHQVSHLPLIRVEKVNYEEINFSEYGGIVFTSANAVKFLNTERLDKNIKCFCVGNATENKVRSIGFQNLSLIHI
;
A
#
# COMPACT_ATOMS: atom_id res chain seq x y z
N MET A 1 2.10 -20.89 19.23
CA MET A 1 3.44 -20.93 18.57
C MET A 1 4.14 -19.59 18.69
N HIS A 2 5.38 -19.53 18.37
CA HIS A 2 6.12 -18.27 18.31
C HIS A 2 6.26 -17.86 16.85
N ILE A 3 5.75 -16.66 16.51
CA ILE A 3 5.66 -16.16 15.14
C ILE A 3 6.63 -15.00 14.95
N LEU A 4 7.42 -15.04 13.89
CA LEU A 4 8.31 -13.94 13.49
C LEU A 4 7.70 -13.18 12.34
N LEU A 5 7.50 -11.88 12.53
CA LEU A 5 7.03 -10.97 11.48
C LEU A 5 8.17 -10.10 10.97
N THR A 6 8.30 -9.99 9.66
CA THR A 6 9.44 -9.35 9.00
C THR A 6 9.10 -8.09 8.21
N ARG A 7 7.82 -7.74 8.15
CA ARG A 7 7.36 -6.52 7.47
C ARG A 7 7.61 -5.27 8.33
N PRO A 8 7.62 -4.06 7.76
CA PRO A 8 7.62 -2.83 8.55
C PRO A 8 6.49 -2.81 9.58
N LEU A 9 6.71 -2.21 10.75
CA LEU A 9 5.73 -2.20 11.85
C LEU A 9 4.37 -1.67 11.40
N GLU A 10 4.34 -0.61 10.64
CA GLU A 10 3.11 0.02 10.14
C GLU A 10 2.26 -0.93 9.28
N ASP A 11 2.90 -1.92 8.63
CA ASP A 11 2.21 -2.89 7.78
C ASP A 11 1.79 -4.16 8.53
N CYS A 12 2.22 -4.35 9.77
CA CYS A 12 1.93 -5.58 10.51
C CYS A 12 1.44 -5.39 11.93
N SER A 13 1.22 -4.15 12.38
CA SER A 13 0.77 -3.87 13.75
C SER A 13 -0.56 -4.57 14.10
N GLU A 14 -1.51 -4.57 13.19
CA GLU A 14 -2.79 -5.29 13.40
C GLU A 14 -2.59 -6.79 13.45
N MET A 15 -1.68 -7.32 12.63
CA MET A 15 -1.37 -8.74 12.59
C MET A 15 -0.72 -9.20 13.89
N ILE A 16 0.16 -8.38 14.48
CA ILE A 16 0.77 -8.64 15.79
C ILE A 16 -0.32 -8.80 16.84
N LEU A 17 -1.24 -7.84 16.92
CA LEU A 17 -2.34 -7.88 17.88
C LEU A 17 -3.23 -9.10 17.69
N LYS A 18 -3.52 -9.43 16.44
CA LYS A 18 -4.36 -10.57 16.11
C LYS A 18 -3.74 -11.90 16.55
N PHE A 19 -2.45 -12.11 16.24
CA PHE A 19 -1.76 -13.33 16.66
C PHE A 19 -1.62 -13.41 18.18
N GLN A 20 -1.33 -12.29 18.84
CA GLN A 20 -1.29 -12.25 20.31
C GLN A 20 -2.66 -12.58 20.94
N SER A 21 -3.75 -12.08 20.35
CA SER A 21 -5.09 -12.38 20.84
C SER A 21 -5.47 -13.86 20.70
N LEU A 22 -4.84 -14.56 19.77
CA LEU A 22 -5.01 -16.01 19.58
C LEU A 22 -4.09 -16.85 20.48
N GLY A 23 -3.33 -16.21 21.37
CA GLY A 23 -2.46 -16.88 22.32
C GLY A 23 -1.07 -17.18 21.78
N HIS A 24 -0.68 -16.60 20.63
CA HIS A 24 0.66 -16.79 20.08
C HIS A 24 1.62 -15.73 20.60
N GLN A 25 2.89 -16.11 20.72
CA GLN A 25 3.98 -15.19 20.97
C GLN A 25 4.43 -14.61 19.62
N VAL A 26 4.66 -13.30 19.55
CA VAL A 26 5.06 -12.62 18.33
C VAL A 26 6.37 -11.87 18.56
N SER A 27 7.34 -12.08 17.65
CA SER A 27 8.55 -11.27 17.55
C SER A 27 8.53 -10.50 16.25
N HIS A 28 9.06 -9.30 16.26
CA HIS A 28 9.09 -8.41 15.11
C HIS A 28 10.54 -8.11 14.72
N LEU A 29 10.89 -8.46 13.49
CA LEU A 29 12.19 -8.16 12.88
C LEU A 29 11.96 -7.53 11.52
N PRO A 30 11.88 -6.19 11.44
CA PRO A 30 11.65 -5.54 10.15
C PRO A 30 12.90 -5.66 9.27
N LEU A 31 12.78 -6.41 8.18
CA LEU A 31 13.84 -6.61 7.20
C LEU A 31 13.70 -5.70 5.99
N ILE A 32 12.58 -4.99 5.90
CA ILE A 32 12.27 -4.06 4.82
C ILE A 32 12.00 -2.69 5.42
N ARG A 33 12.66 -1.68 4.87
CA ARG A 33 12.40 -0.28 5.17
C ARG A 33 11.86 0.41 3.93
N VAL A 34 10.72 1.08 4.08
CA VAL A 34 10.09 1.80 2.98
C VAL A 34 10.48 3.27 3.06
N GLU A 35 11.10 3.78 2.00
CA GLU A 35 11.54 5.17 1.91
C GLU A 35 11.09 5.79 0.60
N LYS A 36 10.82 7.10 0.64
CA LYS A 36 10.53 7.86 -0.57
C LYS A 36 11.79 7.96 -1.42
N VAL A 37 11.65 7.64 -2.71
CA VAL A 37 12.66 7.87 -3.72
C VAL A 37 12.32 9.15 -4.48
N ASN A 38 13.29 10.02 -4.71
CA ASN A 38 13.08 11.18 -5.55
C ASN A 38 12.91 10.74 -7.00
N TYR A 39 11.91 11.29 -7.67
CA TYR A 39 11.64 10.99 -9.07
C TYR A 39 11.34 12.27 -9.83
N GLU A 40 11.54 12.24 -11.14
CA GLU A 40 11.21 13.36 -12.02
C GLU A 40 9.69 13.54 -12.11
N GLU A 41 9.25 14.76 -12.35
CA GLU A 41 7.84 15.06 -12.54
C GLU A 41 7.28 14.22 -13.71
N ILE A 42 6.14 13.58 -13.47
CA ILE A 42 5.50 12.69 -14.44
C ILE A 42 4.33 13.44 -15.06
N ASN A 43 4.25 13.40 -16.39
CA ASN A 43 3.06 13.89 -17.10
C ASN A 43 2.02 12.77 -17.18
N PHE A 44 1.12 12.76 -16.21
CA PHE A 44 0.10 11.71 -16.10
C PHE A 44 -0.92 11.73 -17.24
N SER A 45 -1.05 12.83 -17.98
CA SER A 45 -1.95 12.91 -19.13
C SER A 45 -1.55 11.97 -20.27
N GLU A 46 -0.31 11.49 -20.29
CA GLU A 46 0.17 10.53 -21.27
C GLU A 46 -0.26 9.08 -20.98
N TYR A 47 -0.82 8.84 -19.79
CA TYR A 47 -1.16 7.49 -19.33
C TYR A 47 -2.68 7.32 -19.20
N GLY A 48 -3.16 6.15 -19.64
CA GLY A 48 -4.57 5.80 -19.51
C GLY A 48 -4.96 5.25 -18.14
N GLY A 49 -3.97 4.88 -17.34
CA GLY A 49 -4.22 4.33 -16.00
C GLY A 49 -2.94 4.15 -15.22
N ILE A 50 -3.10 3.84 -13.95
CA ILE A 50 -2.01 3.58 -13.01
C ILE A 50 -2.24 2.22 -12.37
N VAL A 51 -1.19 1.41 -12.26
CA VAL A 51 -1.22 0.14 -11.52
C VAL A 51 -0.48 0.34 -10.19
N PHE A 52 -1.18 0.14 -9.10
CA PHE A 52 -0.59 0.14 -7.76
C PHE A 52 -0.48 -1.28 -7.24
N THR A 53 0.73 -1.73 -6.96
CA THR A 53 0.99 -3.06 -6.40
C THR A 53 1.24 -3.04 -4.90
N SER A 54 1.34 -1.85 -4.31
CA SER A 54 1.60 -1.67 -2.89
C SER A 54 0.95 -0.39 -2.38
N ALA A 55 0.39 -0.43 -1.18
CA ALA A 55 -0.11 0.76 -0.50
C ALA A 55 1.03 1.77 -0.21
N ASN A 56 2.26 1.29 -0.05
CA ASN A 56 3.42 2.15 0.17
C ASN A 56 3.72 3.03 -1.05
N ALA A 57 3.54 2.51 -2.26
CA ALA A 57 3.72 3.30 -3.47
C ALA A 57 2.72 4.46 -3.53
N VAL A 58 1.48 4.21 -3.11
CA VAL A 58 0.45 5.25 -3.03
C VAL A 58 0.84 6.36 -2.07
N LYS A 59 1.40 5.98 -0.93
CA LYS A 59 1.82 6.92 0.12
C LYS A 59 2.85 7.93 -0.38
N PHE A 60 3.77 7.52 -1.24
CA PHE A 60 4.89 8.35 -1.67
C PHE A 60 4.70 9.00 -3.05
N LEU A 61 3.65 8.65 -3.77
CA LEU A 61 3.33 9.31 -5.02
C LEU A 61 2.70 10.68 -4.76
N ASN A 62 3.19 11.71 -5.44
CA ASN A 62 2.57 13.02 -5.39
C ASN A 62 1.28 13.00 -6.23
N THR A 63 0.14 13.06 -5.55
CA THR A 63 -1.19 12.95 -6.17
C THR A 63 -1.94 14.26 -6.27
N GLU A 64 -1.34 15.38 -5.86
CA GLU A 64 -2.03 16.68 -5.78
C GLU A 64 -2.54 17.16 -7.15
N ARG A 65 -1.79 16.90 -8.22
CA ARG A 65 -2.15 17.32 -9.58
C ARG A 65 -2.79 16.22 -10.42
N LEU A 66 -3.05 15.06 -9.82
CA LEU A 66 -3.66 13.94 -10.52
C LEU A 66 -5.17 14.14 -10.64
N ASP A 67 -5.70 13.82 -11.81
CA ASP A 67 -7.14 13.67 -11.99
C ASP A 67 -7.61 12.44 -11.17
N LYS A 68 -8.50 12.68 -10.23
CA LYS A 68 -9.01 11.62 -9.34
C LYS A 68 -9.93 10.62 -10.05
N ASN A 69 -10.26 10.89 -11.32
CA ASN A 69 -11.02 9.96 -12.17
C ASN A 69 -10.12 9.05 -13.03
N ILE A 70 -8.80 9.22 -12.96
CA ILE A 70 -7.88 8.34 -13.67
C ILE A 70 -8.11 6.89 -13.26
N LYS A 71 -8.03 5.97 -14.22
CA LYS A 71 -8.21 4.55 -13.94
C LYS A 71 -7.06 4.02 -13.09
N CYS A 72 -7.40 3.43 -11.93
CA CYS A 72 -6.41 2.82 -11.04
C CYS A 72 -6.67 1.31 -10.94
N PHE A 73 -5.63 0.53 -11.16
CA PHE A 73 -5.65 -0.91 -10.97
C PHE A 73 -4.89 -1.21 -9.68
N CYS A 74 -5.54 -1.84 -8.72
CA CYS A 74 -4.97 -2.08 -7.40
C CYS A 74 -4.80 -3.57 -7.15
N VAL A 75 -3.61 -3.96 -6.71
CA VAL A 75 -3.33 -5.33 -6.29
C VAL A 75 -3.45 -5.38 -4.77
N GLY A 76 -4.43 -6.16 -4.29
CA GLY A 76 -4.70 -6.33 -2.86
C GLY A 76 -5.67 -5.30 -2.28
N ASN A 77 -6.42 -5.73 -1.26
CA ASN A 77 -7.45 -4.90 -0.61
C ASN A 77 -6.85 -3.69 0.13
N ALA A 78 -5.70 -3.87 0.77
CA ALA A 78 -5.03 -2.78 1.48
C ALA A 78 -4.62 -1.66 0.52
N THR A 79 -4.12 -2.01 -0.67
CA THR A 79 -3.76 -1.06 -1.71
C THR A 79 -4.99 -0.33 -2.23
N GLU A 80 -6.06 -1.04 -2.53
CA GLU A 80 -7.33 -0.44 -2.97
C GLU A 80 -7.87 0.54 -1.93
N ASN A 81 -7.91 0.15 -0.67
CA ASN A 81 -8.40 1.01 0.41
C ASN A 81 -7.56 2.29 0.53
N LYS A 82 -6.25 2.19 0.40
CA LYS A 82 -5.36 3.36 0.44
C LYS A 82 -5.59 4.29 -0.75
N VAL A 83 -5.70 3.74 -1.96
CA VAL A 83 -5.96 4.51 -3.17
C VAL A 83 -7.30 5.24 -3.06
N ARG A 84 -8.33 4.55 -2.59
CA ARG A 84 -9.65 5.14 -2.38
C ARG A 84 -9.63 6.23 -1.32
N SER A 85 -8.85 6.05 -0.25
CA SER A 85 -8.76 7.02 0.86
C SER A 85 -8.18 8.36 0.44
N ILE A 86 -7.35 8.40 -0.60
CA ILE A 86 -6.77 9.65 -1.10
C ILE A 86 -7.59 10.30 -2.22
N GLY A 87 -8.77 9.77 -2.51
CA GLY A 87 -9.79 10.40 -3.35
C GLY A 87 -9.95 9.85 -4.75
N PHE A 88 -9.22 8.82 -5.16
CA PHE A 88 -9.44 8.18 -6.45
C PHE A 88 -10.77 7.43 -6.47
N GLN A 89 -11.50 7.52 -7.57
CA GLN A 89 -12.86 6.99 -7.68
C GLN A 89 -13.00 5.88 -8.70
N ASN A 90 -12.10 5.78 -9.67
CA ASN A 90 -12.18 4.81 -10.75
C ASN A 90 -11.18 3.69 -10.52
N LEU A 91 -11.54 2.73 -9.66
CA LEU A 91 -10.67 1.66 -9.22
C LEU A 91 -11.14 0.30 -9.71
N SER A 92 -10.16 -0.57 -10.02
CA SER A 92 -10.39 -1.99 -10.23
C SER A 92 -9.41 -2.78 -9.37
N LEU A 93 -9.93 -3.76 -8.64
CA LEU A 93 -9.11 -4.67 -7.86
C LEU A 93 -8.63 -5.81 -8.75
N ILE A 94 -7.32 -6.04 -8.76
CA ILE A 94 -6.70 -7.15 -9.48
C ILE A 94 -6.43 -8.26 -8.47
N HIS A 95 -6.96 -9.43 -8.77
CA HIS A 95 -6.67 -10.65 -8.02
C HIS A 95 -5.54 -11.41 -8.71
N ILE A 96 -4.59 -11.86 -7.92
CA ILE A 96 -3.47 -12.70 -8.39
C ILE A 96 -3.66 -14.11 -7.86
#